data_b9bb317b56b7e2476e519c54514bc31e
#
_entry.id   b9bb317b56b7e2476e519c54514bc31e
#
_cell.length_a   1.000
_cell.length_b   1.000
_cell.length_c   1.000
_cell.angle_alpha   90.00
_cell.angle_beta   90.00
_cell.angle_gamma   90.00
#
_symmetry.space_group_name_H-M   'P 1'
#
loop_
_entity.id
_entity.type
_entity.pdbx_description
1 polymer ?
#
loop_
_entity_poly.entity_id
_entity_poly.type
_entity_poly.pdbx_seq_one_letter_code
_entity_poly.pdbx_strand_id
1 'polypeptide(L)'
;MKRLFYFFLFLISFYGFIPLSASDTLFVRPDVNPLDLSFQRLAVRRFIFSNNLTLNEFVPSEIVAFESMHPAFTVSEDNEPKVAKDFTSLIDSGKLILDTNTGNQPISIYIGGVNPYATYEMDVNSYTIGVTPTEIGIEFARMGLRDKVQVISKLSARGNEIFFRVYEGNKLKRETKYGDTLPKGAFILRVQLYGHTLGIFITQNNKTQYIGHIPVKEHFGDILDFRHIKTAEKCTFNLTSNLQGKVILNGARSFLSSGMGQADIRLISNEDLSPYLENGRLWFTFSCRGIDTPQSVQGVLSLDPSVFDPRFEGMIVFDHGDGLLRNDYASHLFYDRNAKEWRAYVCDFGGSAHKEGRTKPGLITAFSSKDPRKGYSVMKAALIDSSFIDGHNEDPCIFYDSEVKKWRLLTSTFVHGTITSRTFESDQWNGKFKIVAPPIKTNSTGTSIQRIGNKYYALMGGLGNLRIHRYPGLEELGELKLNLQPHWPKPAGRIWASVVPLPEGYPYRYVLLTMDRPNFPGITVANWSYGALYFYGANPDDISSQKYEF
;
A
#
# COMPACT_ATOMS: atom_id res chain seq x y z
N MET A 1 -29.79 -65.19 31.52
CA MET A 1 -30.22 -63.84 31.05
C MET A 1 -29.12 -63.24 30.20
N LYS A 2 -29.28 -63.34 28.89
CA LYS A 2 -28.30 -62.88 27.88
C LYS A 2 -28.69 -61.43 27.51
N ARG A 3 -27.81 -60.44 27.70
CA ARG A 3 -27.98 -59.06 27.20
C ARG A 3 -27.28 -59.01 25.84
N LEU A 4 -28.07 -58.76 24.78
CA LEU A 4 -27.67 -58.44 23.46
C LEU A 4 -27.18 -56.99 23.43
N PHE A 5 -25.92 -56.76 23.03
CA PHE A 5 -25.39 -55.42 22.67
C PHE A 5 -25.55 -55.26 21.17
N TYR A 6 -26.36 -54.29 20.76
CA TYR A 6 -26.42 -53.83 19.37
C TYR A 6 -25.31 -52.80 19.15
N PHE A 7 -24.37 -53.13 18.27
CA PHE A 7 -23.39 -52.20 17.76
C PHE A 7 -24.04 -51.46 16.55
N PHE A 8 -24.29 -50.17 16.72
CA PHE A 8 -24.66 -49.30 15.60
C PHE A 8 -23.33 -48.84 14.95
N LEU A 9 -23.03 -49.34 13.76
CA LEU A 9 -21.99 -48.81 12.91
C LEU A 9 -22.53 -47.53 12.25
N PHE A 10 -22.06 -46.37 12.67
CA PHE A 10 -22.21 -45.13 11.95
C PHE A 10 -21.17 -45.08 10.82
N LEU A 11 -21.61 -45.37 9.62
CA LEU A 11 -20.84 -45.06 8.41
C LEU A 11 -20.86 -43.54 8.22
N ILE A 12 -19.88 -42.86 8.74
CA ILE A 12 -19.59 -41.48 8.35
C ILE A 12 -18.97 -41.54 6.94
N SER A 13 -19.78 -41.26 5.95
CA SER A 13 -19.30 -40.98 4.59
C SER A 13 -18.48 -39.69 4.66
N PHE A 14 -17.17 -39.83 4.72
CA PHE A 14 -16.26 -38.74 4.39
C PHE A 14 -16.45 -38.42 2.89
N TYR A 15 -17.38 -37.56 2.58
CA TYR A 15 -17.28 -36.79 1.34
C TYR A 15 -16.04 -35.89 1.53
N GLY A 16 -14.92 -36.40 1.06
CA GLY A 16 -13.78 -35.54 0.82
C GLY A 16 -14.24 -34.42 -0.09
N PHE A 17 -14.30 -33.22 0.44
CA PHE A 17 -14.24 -32.02 -0.39
C PHE A 17 -12.88 -32.10 -1.11
N ILE A 18 -12.88 -32.73 -2.27
CA ILE A 18 -11.90 -32.42 -3.29
C ILE A 18 -12.19 -30.95 -3.59
N PRO A 19 -11.26 -30.04 -3.32
CA PRO A 19 -11.41 -28.72 -3.90
C PRO A 19 -11.47 -28.99 -5.40
N LEU A 20 -12.61 -28.78 -6.01
CA LEU A 20 -12.69 -28.60 -7.44
C LEU A 20 -11.67 -27.49 -7.72
N SER A 21 -10.49 -27.87 -8.21
CA SER A 21 -9.74 -27.01 -9.06
C SER A 21 -10.72 -26.68 -10.17
N ALA A 22 -11.34 -25.51 -10.08
CA ALA A 22 -12.06 -24.96 -11.20
C ALA A 22 -11.06 -25.08 -12.35
N SER A 23 -11.31 -26.00 -13.26
CA SER A 23 -10.61 -26.01 -14.52
C SER A 23 -10.89 -24.66 -15.13
N ASP A 24 -9.87 -23.81 -15.16
CA ASP A 24 -9.89 -22.40 -15.58
C ASP A 24 -10.17 -22.29 -17.09
N THR A 25 -11.18 -22.93 -17.57
CA THR A 25 -11.76 -22.59 -18.85
C THR A 25 -12.64 -21.37 -18.64
N LEU A 26 -11.99 -20.19 -18.48
CA LEU A 26 -12.64 -18.93 -18.75
C LEU A 26 -13.37 -19.11 -20.08
N PHE A 27 -14.69 -19.03 -20.08
CA PHE A 27 -15.46 -19.09 -21.32
C PHE A 27 -15.13 -17.85 -22.14
N VAL A 28 -14.20 -18.02 -23.08
CA VAL A 28 -13.68 -16.95 -23.94
C VAL A 28 -14.51 -16.98 -25.21
N ARG A 29 -15.29 -15.93 -25.46
CA ARG A 29 -15.93 -15.75 -26.76
C ARG A 29 -14.86 -15.41 -27.80
N PRO A 30 -14.74 -16.20 -28.87
CA PRO A 30 -13.63 -16.04 -29.81
C PRO A 30 -13.67 -14.75 -30.64
N ASP A 31 -14.80 -14.11 -30.70
CA ASP A 31 -15.12 -12.96 -31.57
C ASP A 31 -15.21 -11.61 -30.85
N VAL A 32 -14.84 -11.53 -29.57
CA VAL A 32 -14.88 -10.25 -28.84
C VAL A 32 -13.77 -9.32 -29.30
N ASN A 33 -14.17 -8.17 -29.87
CA ASN A 33 -13.27 -7.05 -30.11
C ASN A 33 -13.30 -6.12 -28.91
N PRO A 34 -12.13 -5.77 -28.31
CA PRO A 34 -12.11 -4.88 -27.16
C PRO A 34 -12.71 -3.48 -27.39
N LEU A 35 -12.70 -2.99 -28.64
CA LEU A 35 -13.30 -1.70 -28.99
C LEU A 35 -14.84 -1.73 -28.99
N ASP A 36 -15.43 -2.91 -29.03
CA ASP A 36 -16.88 -3.10 -28.99
C ASP A 36 -17.42 -3.22 -27.54
N LEU A 37 -16.51 -3.28 -26.54
CA LEU A 37 -16.91 -3.35 -25.14
C LEU A 37 -17.35 -1.96 -24.65
N SER A 38 -18.63 -1.85 -24.28
CA SER A 38 -19.20 -0.65 -23.69
C SER A 38 -19.09 -0.70 -22.17
N PHE A 39 -18.03 -0.10 -21.63
CA PHE A 39 -17.79 -0.06 -20.19
C PHE A 39 -18.65 1.00 -19.51
N GLN A 40 -19.51 0.56 -18.60
CA GLN A 40 -20.33 1.42 -17.75
C GLN A 40 -19.65 1.61 -16.40
N ARG A 41 -19.54 2.87 -15.94
CA ARG A 41 -19.02 3.17 -14.62
C ARG A 41 -20.01 2.78 -13.54
N LEU A 42 -19.60 1.93 -12.62
CA LEU A 42 -20.46 1.34 -11.59
C LEU A 42 -20.16 1.92 -10.21
N ALA A 43 -18.90 2.19 -9.92
CA ALA A 43 -18.51 2.76 -8.64
C ALA A 43 -17.22 3.57 -8.73
N VAL A 44 -17.03 4.45 -7.76
CA VAL A 44 -15.78 5.14 -7.47
C VAL A 44 -15.48 4.95 -6.00
N ARG A 45 -14.25 4.57 -5.67
CA ARG A 45 -13.81 4.34 -4.29
C ARG A 45 -12.46 4.99 -4.03
N ARG A 46 -12.27 5.41 -2.80
CA ARG A 46 -10.98 5.82 -2.27
C ARG A 46 -10.82 5.27 -0.87
N PHE A 47 -9.69 4.65 -0.60
CA PHE A 47 -9.30 4.32 0.76
C PHE A 47 -8.68 5.56 1.41
N ILE A 48 -9.13 5.91 2.59
CA ILE A 48 -8.52 6.93 3.43
C ILE A 48 -8.41 6.32 4.82
N PHE A 49 -7.26 5.73 5.13
CA PHE A 49 -7.02 5.01 6.38
C PHE A 49 -8.16 4.06 6.77
N SER A 50 -8.68 3.33 5.78
CA SER A 50 -9.79 2.37 5.95
C SER A 50 -9.34 0.96 5.61
N ASN A 51 -10.09 -0.03 6.10
CA ASN A 51 -9.75 -1.45 5.95
C ASN A 51 -8.32 -1.78 6.45
N ASN A 52 -7.93 -1.17 7.57
CA ASN A 52 -6.60 -1.32 8.14
C ASN A 52 -6.40 -2.73 8.71
N LEU A 53 -5.15 -3.23 8.61
CA LEU A 53 -4.73 -4.49 9.22
C LEU A 53 -3.92 -4.18 10.48
N THR A 54 -4.52 -4.37 11.64
CA THR A 54 -3.89 -4.07 12.94
C THR A 54 -2.66 -4.93 13.17
N LEU A 55 -1.57 -4.30 13.62
CA LEU A 55 -0.32 -4.97 14.04
C LEU A 55 -0.20 -4.98 15.55
N ASN A 56 -0.35 -3.82 16.19
CA ASN A 56 -0.37 -3.67 17.64
C ASN A 56 -1.51 -2.72 18.01
N GLU A 57 -2.17 -3.00 19.11
CA GLU A 57 -3.25 -2.16 19.61
C GLU A 57 -3.19 -2.07 21.14
N PHE A 58 -3.28 -0.85 21.64
CA PHE A 58 -3.44 -0.55 23.06
C PHE A 58 -4.87 -0.06 23.26
N VAL A 59 -5.69 -0.94 23.83
CA VAL A 59 -7.10 -0.67 24.15
C VAL A 59 -7.23 -0.55 25.66
N PRO A 60 -7.37 0.66 26.22
CA PRO A 60 -7.39 0.85 27.68
C PRO A 60 -8.42 0.00 28.42
N SER A 61 -9.58 -0.26 27.80
CA SER A 61 -10.63 -1.11 28.41
C SER A 61 -10.24 -2.58 28.56
N GLU A 62 -9.19 -3.04 27.86
CA GLU A 62 -8.71 -4.42 27.88
C GLU A 62 -7.44 -4.59 28.73
N ILE A 63 -6.90 -3.51 29.27
CA ILE A 63 -5.67 -3.54 30.06
C ILE A 63 -5.97 -3.93 31.50
N VAL A 64 -5.35 -5.01 31.94
CA VAL A 64 -5.49 -5.55 33.31
C VAL A 64 -4.49 -4.92 34.28
N ALA A 65 -3.25 -4.70 33.81
CA ALA A 65 -2.16 -4.15 34.61
C ALA A 65 -1.26 -3.26 33.74
N PHE A 66 -1.52 -1.94 33.74
CA PHE A 66 -0.85 -0.99 32.86
C PHE A 66 0.67 -1.03 32.99
N GLU A 67 1.21 -0.91 34.20
CA GLU A 67 2.65 -0.83 34.43
C GLU A 67 3.43 -2.09 34.03
N SER A 68 2.83 -3.26 34.11
CA SER A 68 3.48 -4.52 33.71
C SER A 68 3.39 -4.79 32.21
N MET A 69 2.28 -4.38 31.58
CA MET A 69 2.04 -4.61 30.15
C MET A 69 2.52 -3.46 29.27
N HIS A 70 2.43 -2.23 29.76
CA HIS A 70 2.80 -1.01 29.07
C HIS A 70 3.63 -0.10 30.00
N PRO A 71 4.90 -0.47 30.25
CA PRO A 71 5.71 0.28 31.20
C PRO A 71 5.97 1.70 30.69
N ALA A 72 5.92 2.67 31.61
CA ALA A 72 6.33 4.03 31.36
C ALA A 72 7.76 4.27 31.85
N PHE A 73 8.57 4.92 31.03
CA PHE A 73 9.98 5.17 31.29
C PHE A 73 10.31 6.64 31.31
N THR A 74 11.27 7.00 32.17
CA THR A 74 12.00 8.28 32.11
C THR A 74 13.45 7.99 31.79
N VAL A 75 14.18 9.00 31.34
CA VAL A 75 15.64 8.87 31.16
C VAL A 75 16.32 9.56 32.33
N SER A 76 17.21 8.84 33.03
CA SER A 76 17.97 9.37 34.15
C SER A 76 19.11 10.28 33.71
N GLU A 77 19.77 10.95 34.68
CA GLU A 77 20.98 11.75 34.44
C GLU A 77 22.11 10.93 33.80
N ASP A 78 22.19 9.65 34.13
CA ASP A 78 23.15 8.69 33.52
C ASP A 78 22.76 8.23 32.12
N ASN A 79 21.71 8.78 31.54
CA ASN A 79 21.13 8.39 30.24
C ASN A 79 20.59 6.94 30.20
N GLU A 80 20.24 6.36 31.33
CA GLU A 80 19.62 5.02 31.39
C GLU A 80 18.10 5.14 31.54
N PRO A 81 17.30 4.35 30.78
CA PRO A 81 15.85 4.30 30.97
C PRO A 81 15.53 3.75 32.35
N LYS A 82 14.65 4.43 33.06
CA LYS A 82 14.10 4.00 34.36
C LYS A 82 12.59 4.01 34.31
N VAL A 83 11.98 3.03 35.00
CA VAL A 83 10.52 3.02 35.18
C VAL A 83 10.09 4.31 35.90
N ALA A 84 9.12 4.99 35.37
CA ALA A 84 8.60 6.22 35.94
C ALA A 84 7.88 5.94 37.27
N LYS A 85 8.38 6.50 38.38
CA LYS A 85 7.81 6.27 39.71
C LYS A 85 6.70 7.24 40.08
N ASP A 86 6.78 8.46 39.56
CA ASP A 86 5.88 9.57 39.91
C ASP A 86 4.85 9.85 38.81
N PHE A 87 4.61 8.88 37.96
CA PHE A 87 3.68 8.98 36.86
C PHE A 87 2.31 8.43 37.30
N THR A 88 1.30 9.25 37.24
CA THR A 88 -0.07 8.83 37.53
C THR A 88 -0.78 8.46 36.23
N SER A 89 -1.12 7.21 36.11
CA SER A 89 -1.99 6.70 35.06
C SER A 89 -3.19 5.98 35.68
N LEU A 90 -4.34 6.18 35.08
CA LEU A 90 -5.58 5.54 35.50
C LEU A 90 -6.36 5.11 34.28
N ILE A 91 -6.88 3.88 34.30
CA ILE A 91 -7.88 3.44 33.35
C ILE A 91 -9.25 3.62 33.97
N ASP A 92 -10.03 4.53 33.40
CA ASP A 92 -11.39 4.81 33.82
C ASP A 92 -12.32 4.85 32.62
N SER A 93 -13.45 4.15 32.73
CA SER A 93 -14.48 4.09 31.69
C SER A 93 -13.92 3.72 30.29
N GLY A 94 -12.94 2.80 30.26
CA GLY A 94 -12.30 2.32 29.05
C GLY A 94 -11.35 3.32 28.38
N LYS A 95 -10.87 4.33 29.11
CA LYS A 95 -9.93 5.35 28.63
C LYS A 95 -8.71 5.40 29.51
N LEU A 96 -7.56 5.72 28.92
CA LEU A 96 -6.34 6.00 29.67
C LEU A 96 -6.29 7.49 30.05
N ILE A 97 -6.23 7.74 31.32
CA ILE A 97 -6.06 9.06 31.91
C ILE A 97 -4.61 9.22 32.31
N LEU A 98 -3.95 10.19 31.75
CA LEU A 98 -2.60 10.60 32.10
C LEU A 98 -2.67 11.93 32.81
N ASP A 99 -2.16 11.99 34.03
CA ASP A 99 -2.12 13.20 34.84
C ASP A 99 -0.74 13.33 35.47
N THR A 100 -0.27 14.54 35.66
CA THR A 100 0.97 14.78 36.38
C THR A 100 0.73 15.63 37.60
N ASN A 101 1.01 15.03 38.74
CA ASN A 101 1.26 15.78 39.98
C ASN A 101 2.74 16.18 40.10
N THR A 102 3.60 15.76 39.19
CA THR A 102 5.05 15.89 39.30
C THR A 102 5.65 16.37 37.99
N GLY A 103 6.27 17.50 38.04
CA GLY A 103 6.80 18.31 36.98
C GLY A 103 7.64 17.66 35.89
N ASN A 104 7.55 18.28 34.73
CA ASN A 104 8.55 18.54 33.66
C ASN A 104 9.46 17.39 33.15
N GLN A 105 9.22 16.11 33.44
CA GLN A 105 10.02 15.07 32.84
C GLN A 105 9.28 14.36 31.70
N PRO A 106 9.87 14.28 30.51
CA PRO A 106 9.29 13.49 29.42
C PRO A 106 9.19 12.02 29.80
N ILE A 107 8.04 11.42 29.51
CA ILE A 107 7.75 10.01 29.75
C ILE A 107 7.51 9.33 28.43
N SER A 108 8.12 8.15 28.23
CA SER A 108 7.86 7.27 27.10
C SER A 108 7.09 6.05 27.58
N ILE A 109 5.95 5.75 26.96
CA ILE A 109 5.08 4.62 27.26
C ILE A 109 5.21 3.61 26.12
N TYR A 110 5.74 2.43 26.40
CA TYR A 110 5.92 1.38 25.41
C TYR A 110 4.56 0.86 24.90
N ILE A 111 4.40 0.78 23.57
CA ILE A 111 3.20 0.21 22.93
C ILE A 111 3.53 -1.03 22.09
N GLY A 112 4.66 -1.00 21.36
CA GLY A 112 5.03 -2.13 20.52
C GLY A 112 6.30 -1.94 19.74
N GLY A 113 6.58 -2.87 18.81
CA GLY A 113 7.69 -2.81 17.88
C GLY A 113 7.42 -1.88 16.69
N VAL A 114 8.47 -1.61 15.91
CA VAL A 114 8.39 -0.77 14.72
C VAL A 114 8.33 -1.63 13.46
N ASN A 115 7.30 -1.42 12.64
CA ASN A 115 7.27 -1.88 11.26
C ASN A 115 7.57 -0.67 10.35
N PRO A 116 8.53 -0.76 9.42
CA PRO A 116 9.00 0.37 8.62
C PRO A 116 7.96 0.97 7.66
N TYR A 117 6.82 0.32 7.48
CA TYR A 117 5.76 0.74 6.54
C TYR A 117 4.38 0.78 7.18
N ALA A 118 4.31 0.72 8.50
CA ALA A 118 3.05 0.85 9.22
C ALA A 118 2.65 2.31 9.44
N THR A 119 1.37 2.48 9.73
CA THR A 119 0.80 3.70 10.27
C THR A 119 0.65 3.54 11.77
N TYR A 120 1.03 4.56 12.52
CA TYR A 120 0.95 4.64 13.97
C TYR A 120 -0.04 5.70 14.35
N GLU A 121 -0.93 5.36 15.26
CA GLU A 121 -2.07 6.19 15.62
C GLU A 121 -2.15 6.38 17.14
N MET A 122 -2.45 7.61 17.54
CA MET A 122 -2.79 7.98 18.91
C MET A 122 -4.12 8.73 18.88
N ASP A 123 -5.09 8.25 19.63
CA ASP A 123 -6.43 8.84 19.71
C ASP A 123 -6.61 9.62 21.01
N VAL A 124 -6.62 10.94 20.91
CA VAL A 124 -6.81 11.88 22.03
C VAL A 124 -8.28 12.26 22.15
N ASN A 125 -8.91 11.80 23.22
CA ASN A 125 -10.31 12.08 23.50
C ASN A 125 -10.52 13.52 24.02
N SER A 126 -9.70 13.94 25.00
CA SER A 126 -9.77 15.28 25.58
C SER A 126 -8.49 15.59 26.36
N TYR A 127 -8.31 16.86 26.68
CA TYR A 127 -7.19 17.32 27.50
C TYR A 127 -7.55 18.59 28.26
N THR A 128 -6.85 18.80 29.39
CA THR A 128 -6.81 20.05 30.09
C THR A 128 -5.41 20.64 29.98
N ILE A 129 -5.32 21.95 30.04
CA ILE A 129 -4.07 22.70 29.86
C ILE A 129 -3.72 23.32 31.20
N GLY A 130 -2.48 23.14 31.64
CA GLY A 130 -1.92 23.84 32.79
C GLY A 130 -1.42 25.24 32.42
N VAL A 131 -0.52 25.79 33.25
CA VAL A 131 0.11 27.09 33.04
C VAL A 131 1.02 27.07 31.79
N THR A 132 1.68 25.96 31.56
CA THR A 132 2.50 25.73 30.37
C THR A 132 1.81 24.73 29.43
N PRO A 133 2.18 24.70 28.14
CA PRO A 133 1.63 23.72 27.20
C PRO A 133 1.87 22.27 27.64
N THR A 134 0.85 21.47 27.47
CA THR A 134 0.94 20.00 27.60
C THR A 134 1.40 19.40 26.29
N GLU A 135 2.32 18.46 26.34
CA GLU A 135 2.84 17.78 25.15
C GLU A 135 2.50 16.29 25.21
N ILE A 136 2.02 15.76 24.07
CA ILE A 136 1.79 14.34 23.87
C ILE A 136 2.04 13.97 22.41
N GLY A 137 2.55 12.78 22.16
CA GLY A 137 2.87 12.39 20.78
C GLY A 137 3.27 10.95 20.61
N ILE A 138 3.72 10.66 19.40
CA ILE A 138 4.24 9.37 18.95
C ILE A 138 5.76 9.46 18.92
N GLU A 139 6.41 8.44 19.49
CA GLU A 139 7.86 8.34 19.56
C GLU A 139 8.32 7.02 18.93
N PHE A 140 9.35 7.10 18.10
CA PHE A 140 10.13 5.97 17.65
C PHE A 140 11.51 6.05 18.30
N ALA A 141 11.80 5.14 19.21
CA ALA A 141 13.03 5.16 19.98
C ALA A 141 13.83 3.89 19.78
N ARG A 142 15.15 4.04 19.66
CA ARG A 142 16.05 2.92 19.75
C ARG A 142 16.10 2.42 21.20
N MET A 143 16.31 1.12 21.39
CA MET A 143 16.50 0.54 22.72
C MET A 143 17.46 1.38 23.57
N GLY A 144 17.07 1.73 24.78
CA GLY A 144 17.77 2.67 25.64
C GLY A 144 17.26 4.11 25.54
N LEU A 145 16.30 4.40 24.67
CA LEU A 145 15.61 5.70 24.50
C LEU A 145 16.52 6.91 24.20
N ARG A 146 17.77 6.67 23.82
CA ARG A 146 18.76 7.74 23.60
C ARG A 146 18.64 8.38 22.24
N ASP A 147 18.49 7.55 21.20
CA ASP A 147 18.29 7.98 19.83
C ASP A 147 16.83 7.81 19.48
N LYS A 148 16.16 8.91 19.16
CA LYS A 148 14.70 8.87 18.93
C LYS A 148 14.20 10.00 18.06
N VAL A 149 13.10 9.75 17.41
CA VAL A 149 12.27 10.76 16.76
C VAL A 149 10.91 10.83 17.42
N GLN A 150 10.38 12.02 17.50
CA GLN A 150 9.07 12.28 18.07
C GLN A 150 8.23 13.15 17.12
N VAL A 151 6.96 12.82 17.00
CA VAL A 151 5.93 13.71 16.45
C VAL A 151 5.03 14.12 17.60
N ILE A 152 5.12 15.36 17.99
CA ILE A 152 4.52 15.92 19.23
C ILE A 152 3.36 16.83 18.89
N SER A 153 2.24 16.65 19.57
CA SER A 153 1.15 17.61 19.69
C SER A 153 1.39 18.46 20.93
N LYS A 154 1.70 19.73 20.73
CA LYS A 154 1.84 20.73 21.79
C LYS A 154 0.51 21.45 21.99
N LEU A 155 -0.15 21.11 23.07
CA LEU A 155 -1.50 21.52 23.40
C LEU A 155 -1.46 22.78 24.24
N SER A 156 -2.06 23.88 23.77
CA SER A 156 -2.04 25.17 24.40
C SER A 156 -3.41 25.87 24.38
N ALA A 157 -3.52 27.03 25.07
CA ALA A 157 -4.71 27.87 25.01
C ALA A 157 -5.03 28.36 23.60
N ARG A 158 -4.06 28.40 22.70
CA ARG A 158 -4.22 28.79 21.27
C ARG A 158 -4.68 27.67 20.36
N GLY A 159 -4.49 26.40 20.76
CA GLY A 159 -4.80 25.24 19.97
C GLY A 159 -3.71 24.17 20.05
N ASN A 160 -3.68 23.30 19.05
CA ASN A 160 -2.73 22.20 18.93
C ASN A 160 -1.71 22.53 17.84
N GLU A 161 -0.43 22.50 18.17
CA GLU A 161 0.69 22.71 17.26
C GLU A 161 1.48 21.41 17.12
N ILE A 162 1.85 21.04 15.90
CA ILE A 162 2.58 19.81 15.62
C ILE A 162 4.06 20.10 15.48
N PHE A 163 4.88 19.38 16.24
CA PHE A 163 6.34 19.46 16.20
C PHE A 163 6.95 18.11 15.86
N PHE A 164 8.02 18.16 15.11
CA PHE A 164 8.92 17.05 14.93
C PHE A 164 10.20 17.29 15.71
N ARG A 165 10.64 16.31 16.48
CA ARG A 165 11.86 16.37 17.29
C ARG A 165 12.79 15.22 16.99
N VAL A 166 14.07 15.52 17.05
CA VAL A 166 15.17 14.59 16.84
C VAL A 166 16.07 14.62 18.06
N TYR A 167 16.32 13.44 18.64
CA TYR A 167 17.26 13.28 19.74
C TYR A 167 18.38 12.31 19.35
N GLU A 168 19.60 12.68 19.68
CA GLU A 168 20.78 11.85 19.55
C GLU A 168 21.52 11.82 20.88
N GLY A 169 21.80 10.65 21.41
CA GLY A 169 22.38 10.50 22.73
C GLY A 169 21.57 11.21 23.81
N ASN A 170 20.23 11.20 23.72
CA ASN A 170 19.29 11.93 24.60
C ASN A 170 19.34 13.46 24.56
N LYS A 171 20.10 14.05 23.63
CA LYS A 171 20.13 15.50 23.44
C LYS A 171 19.24 15.91 22.29
N LEU A 172 18.38 16.90 22.51
CA LEU A 172 17.56 17.49 21.44
C LEU A 172 18.50 18.13 20.42
N LYS A 173 18.50 17.61 19.19
CA LYS A 173 19.31 18.10 18.07
C LYS A 173 18.51 19.03 17.17
N ARG A 174 17.22 18.75 17.03
CA ARG A 174 16.34 19.52 16.15
C ARG A 174 14.91 19.51 16.67
N GLU A 175 14.25 20.67 16.54
CA GLU A 175 12.81 20.81 16.66
C GLU A 175 12.31 21.63 15.47
N THR A 176 11.25 21.17 14.83
CA THR A 176 10.64 21.86 13.69
C THR A 176 9.13 21.80 13.82
N LYS A 177 8.47 22.96 13.69
CA LYS A 177 7.02 23.05 13.64
C LYS A 177 6.52 22.71 12.23
N TYR A 178 5.43 21.94 12.16
CA TYR A 178 4.75 21.56 10.93
C TYR A 178 3.31 22.03 10.90
N GLY A 179 2.91 22.58 9.76
CA GLY A 179 1.55 23.07 9.53
C GLY A 179 1.15 24.27 10.39
N ASP A 180 -0.11 24.62 10.28
CA ASP A 180 -0.74 25.69 11.06
C ASP A 180 -1.19 25.18 12.43
N THR A 181 -1.52 26.11 13.34
CA THR A 181 -2.13 25.76 14.61
C THR A 181 -3.55 25.24 14.41
N LEU A 182 -3.79 24.03 14.87
CA LEU A 182 -5.09 23.35 14.74
C LEU A 182 -6.04 23.77 15.86
N PRO A 183 -7.37 23.72 15.63
CA PRO A 183 -8.36 24.01 16.67
C PRO A 183 -8.22 23.10 17.90
N LYS A 184 -8.72 23.56 19.04
CA LYS A 184 -8.85 22.73 20.25
C LYS A 184 -9.87 21.61 20.04
N GLY A 185 -9.74 20.56 20.82
CA GLY A 185 -10.70 19.44 20.86
C GLY A 185 -10.03 18.08 20.70
N ALA A 186 -10.84 17.05 20.64
CA ALA A 186 -10.40 15.69 20.35
C ALA A 186 -9.75 15.60 18.98
N PHE A 187 -8.73 14.74 18.85
CA PHE A 187 -8.05 14.51 17.57
C PHE A 187 -7.38 13.15 17.54
N ILE A 188 -7.13 12.68 16.33
CA ILE A 188 -6.32 11.51 16.10
C ILE A 188 -5.04 11.96 15.38
N LEU A 189 -3.89 11.71 16.00
CA LEU A 189 -2.58 11.87 15.36
C LEU A 189 -2.19 10.58 14.68
N ARG A 190 -1.85 10.64 13.38
CA ARG A 190 -1.30 9.53 12.62
C ARG A 190 0.07 9.88 12.08
N VAL A 191 0.99 8.94 12.26
CA VAL A 191 2.33 8.98 11.67
C VAL A 191 2.47 7.75 10.78
N GLN A 192 2.59 7.96 9.48
CA GLN A 192 2.78 6.88 8.52
C GLN A 192 4.25 6.77 8.15
N LEU A 193 4.85 5.60 8.39
CA LEU A 193 6.21 5.31 7.98
C LEU A 193 6.26 4.82 6.53
N TYR A 194 7.22 5.34 5.78
CA TYR A 194 7.64 4.85 4.47
C TYR A 194 9.13 4.55 4.49
N GLY A 195 9.52 3.70 5.41
CA GLY A 195 10.90 3.32 5.63
C GLY A 195 11.75 4.42 6.24
N HIS A 196 12.12 5.43 5.48
CA HIS A 196 12.95 6.57 5.92
C HIS A 196 12.25 7.93 5.79
N THR A 197 10.95 7.92 5.58
CA THR A 197 10.11 9.13 5.54
C THR A 197 8.91 8.94 6.43
N LEU A 198 8.53 9.98 7.17
CA LEU A 198 7.33 10.01 7.97
C LEU A 198 6.32 10.98 7.34
N GLY A 199 5.10 10.51 7.12
CA GLY A 199 3.96 11.37 6.80
C GLY A 199 3.14 11.64 8.06
N ILE A 200 2.74 12.89 8.29
CA ILE A 200 1.96 13.31 9.47
C ILE A 200 0.56 13.69 9.03
N PHE A 201 -0.43 13.12 9.72
CA PHE A 201 -1.85 13.37 9.50
C PHE A 201 -2.57 13.63 10.82
N ILE A 202 -3.57 14.51 10.78
CA ILE A 202 -4.47 14.77 11.90
C ILE A 202 -5.90 14.55 11.43
N THR A 203 -6.66 13.80 12.20
CA THR A 203 -8.11 13.71 12.02
C THR A 203 -8.80 14.43 13.15
N GLN A 204 -9.65 15.40 12.81
CA GLN A 204 -10.47 16.16 13.73
C GLN A 204 -11.85 16.39 13.10
N ASN A 205 -12.91 16.20 13.88
CA ASN A 205 -14.29 16.33 13.39
C ASN A 205 -14.54 15.49 12.12
N ASN A 206 -14.07 14.24 12.11
CA ASN A 206 -14.15 13.29 10.98
C ASN A 206 -13.46 13.76 9.69
N LYS A 207 -12.64 14.79 9.74
CA LYS A 207 -11.87 15.28 8.60
C LYS A 207 -10.38 15.01 8.82
N THR A 208 -9.79 14.21 7.94
CA THR A 208 -8.35 13.95 7.93
C THR A 208 -7.64 15.04 7.14
N GLN A 209 -6.59 15.60 7.73
CA GLN A 209 -5.72 16.60 7.12
C GLN A 209 -4.30 16.05 7.05
N TYR A 210 -3.64 16.30 5.93
CA TYR A 210 -2.21 16.13 5.81
C TYR A 210 -1.50 17.35 6.39
N ILE A 211 -0.53 17.12 7.27
CA ILE A 211 0.22 18.18 7.97
C ILE A 211 1.58 18.38 7.32
N GLY A 212 2.22 17.31 6.86
CA GLY A 212 3.51 17.36 6.21
C GLY A 212 4.23 16.03 6.21
N HIS A 213 5.40 15.99 5.59
CA HIS A 213 6.27 14.82 5.62
C HIS A 213 7.69 15.22 6.04
N ILE A 214 8.42 14.24 6.56
CA ILE A 214 9.75 14.43 7.11
C ILE A 214 10.67 13.36 6.54
N PRO A 215 11.69 13.72 5.76
CA PRO A 215 12.71 12.79 5.32
C PRO A 215 13.67 12.49 6.47
N VAL A 216 13.44 11.40 7.17
CA VAL A 216 14.23 10.99 8.35
C VAL A 216 15.72 10.85 8.03
N LYS A 217 16.04 10.38 6.82
CA LYS A 217 17.41 10.23 6.37
C LYS A 217 18.23 11.54 6.39
N GLU A 218 17.59 12.67 6.10
CA GLU A 218 18.27 13.98 6.14
C GLU A 218 18.63 14.41 7.56
N HIS A 219 17.98 13.80 8.56
CA HIS A 219 18.14 14.17 9.95
C HIS A 219 18.98 13.19 10.75
N PHE A 220 18.93 11.90 10.40
CA PHE A 220 19.58 10.82 11.14
C PHE A 220 20.63 10.04 10.35
N GLY A 221 20.75 10.30 9.05
CA GLY A 221 21.56 9.42 8.21
C GLY A 221 21.04 7.98 8.29
N ASP A 222 21.94 7.04 8.56
CA ASP A 222 21.59 5.62 8.64
C ASP A 222 21.20 5.14 10.06
N ILE A 223 21.26 6.01 11.09
CA ILE A 223 21.03 5.61 12.49
C ILE A 223 19.60 5.12 12.72
N LEU A 224 18.61 5.74 12.08
CA LEU A 224 17.20 5.37 12.18
C LEU A 224 16.59 5.10 10.79
N ASP A 225 17.33 4.43 9.91
CA ASP A 225 16.76 3.88 8.70
C ASP A 225 16.00 2.58 9.05
N PHE A 226 14.69 2.71 9.29
CA PHE A 226 13.84 1.58 9.69
C PHE A 226 13.69 0.51 8.62
N ARG A 227 14.15 0.76 7.39
CA ARG A 227 14.16 -0.26 6.33
C ARG A 227 15.16 -1.37 6.63
N HIS A 228 16.22 -1.08 7.37
CA HIS A 228 17.14 -2.12 7.84
C HIS A 228 16.51 -2.93 8.97
N ILE A 229 16.36 -4.24 8.78
CA ILE A 229 15.83 -5.17 9.78
C ILE A 229 16.53 -4.98 11.13
N LYS A 230 17.88 -4.93 11.13
CA LYS A 230 18.70 -4.73 12.33
C LYS A 230 18.43 -3.40 13.07
N THR A 231 17.93 -2.39 12.36
CA THR A 231 17.51 -1.12 12.98
C THR A 231 16.09 -1.25 13.53
N ALA A 232 15.16 -1.72 12.71
CA ALA A 232 13.76 -1.86 13.09
C ALA A 232 13.56 -2.76 14.31
N GLU A 233 14.26 -3.91 14.39
CA GLU A 233 14.19 -4.85 15.52
C GLU A 233 14.65 -4.26 16.86
N LYS A 234 15.44 -3.18 16.84
CA LYS A 234 15.95 -2.47 18.02
C LYS A 234 15.15 -1.22 18.34
N CYS A 235 14.11 -0.93 17.61
CA CYS A 235 13.29 0.25 17.79
C CYS A 235 11.92 -0.10 18.35
N THR A 236 11.42 0.80 19.19
CA THR A 236 10.11 0.70 19.81
C THR A 236 9.21 1.83 19.34
N PHE A 237 7.93 1.52 19.25
CA PHE A 237 6.84 2.49 19.14
C PHE A 237 6.34 2.80 20.55
N ASN A 238 6.40 4.07 20.91
CA ASN A 238 5.97 4.56 22.20
C ASN A 238 5.01 5.73 22.03
N LEU A 239 4.16 5.96 23.03
CA LEU A 239 3.59 7.27 23.30
C LEU A 239 4.57 8.05 24.14
N THR A 240 4.75 9.33 23.84
CA THR A 240 5.58 10.21 24.66
C THR A 240 4.74 11.35 25.19
N SER A 241 5.02 11.80 26.40
CA SER A 241 4.30 12.89 27.03
C SER A 241 5.21 13.75 27.90
N ASN A 242 4.93 15.05 27.92
CA ASN A 242 5.44 15.99 28.91
C ASN A 242 4.24 16.81 29.39
N LEU A 243 3.60 16.33 30.45
CA LEU A 243 2.30 16.83 30.84
C LEU A 243 2.43 18.01 31.81
N GLN A 244 1.61 19.01 31.56
CA GLN A 244 1.33 20.15 32.46
C GLN A 244 -0.19 20.30 32.63
N GLY A 245 -0.85 19.15 32.86
CA GLY A 245 -2.28 19.01 32.91
C GLY A 245 -2.67 17.56 32.68
N LYS A 246 -3.91 17.34 32.29
CA LYS A 246 -4.50 16.02 32.11
C LYS A 246 -4.74 15.73 30.63
N VAL A 247 -4.38 14.53 30.18
CA VAL A 247 -4.72 14.02 28.83
C VAL A 247 -5.50 12.71 28.97
N ILE A 248 -6.56 12.59 28.19
CA ILE A 248 -7.39 11.38 28.14
C ILE A 248 -7.29 10.78 26.74
N LEU A 249 -6.86 9.53 26.67
CA LEU A 249 -6.67 8.77 25.42
C LEU A 249 -7.73 7.67 25.29
N ASN A 250 -8.28 7.54 24.07
CA ASN A 250 -9.10 6.38 23.70
C ASN A 250 -8.22 5.15 23.43
N GLY A 251 -6.99 5.34 22.97
CA GLY A 251 -6.04 4.28 22.70
C GLY A 251 -4.92 4.70 21.77
N ALA A 252 -4.10 3.71 21.42
CA ALA A 252 -3.02 3.84 20.43
C ALA A 252 -2.89 2.52 19.66
N ARG A 253 -2.45 2.58 18.41
CA ARG A 253 -2.27 1.38 17.59
C ARG A 253 -1.27 1.58 16.46
N SER A 254 -0.77 0.48 15.95
CA SER A 254 -0.09 0.43 14.67
C SER A 254 -0.80 -0.54 13.73
N PHE A 255 -0.83 -0.21 12.44
CA PHE A 255 -1.54 -0.99 11.44
C PHE A 255 -0.96 -0.79 10.05
N LEU A 256 -1.15 -1.77 9.17
CA LEU A 256 -0.92 -1.59 7.75
C LEU A 256 -2.13 -0.87 7.15
N SER A 257 -1.87 0.07 6.27
CA SER A 257 -2.90 0.90 5.64
C SER A 257 -2.52 1.27 4.21
N SER A 258 -3.52 1.38 3.34
CA SER A 258 -3.33 1.97 2.01
C SER A 258 -3.00 3.48 2.06
N GLY A 259 -3.07 4.11 3.22
CA GLY A 259 -2.90 5.55 3.38
C GLY A 259 -4.06 6.35 2.79
N MET A 260 -3.76 7.45 2.12
CA MET A 260 -4.77 8.35 1.53
C MET A 260 -4.82 8.29 0.00
N GLY A 261 -3.78 7.80 -0.66
CA GLY A 261 -3.69 7.72 -2.12
C GLY A 261 -3.46 6.29 -2.60
N GLN A 262 -4.04 5.98 -3.76
CA GLN A 262 -3.86 4.72 -4.44
C GLN A 262 -3.38 4.98 -5.86
N ALA A 263 -2.44 4.17 -6.35
CA ALA A 263 -1.92 4.28 -7.69
C ALA A 263 -1.54 2.90 -8.27
N ASP A 264 -1.23 2.87 -9.56
CA ASP A 264 -0.58 1.76 -10.24
C ASP A 264 -1.29 0.41 -10.06
N ILE A 265 -2.64 0.42 -10.13
CA ILE A 265 -3.44 -0.79 -9.92
C ILE A 265 -3.22 -1.80 -11.04
N ARG A 266 -2.90 -3.05 -10.69
CA ARG A 266 -2.64 -4.13 -11.64
C ARG A 266 -3.22 -5.46 -11.17
N LEU A 267 -3.85 -6.17 -12.10
CA LEU A 267 -4.37 -7.52 -11.84
C LEU A 267 -3.24 -8.46 -11.41
N ILE A 268 -3.49 -9.22 -10.37
CA ILE A 268 -2.71 -10.41 -10.03
C ILE A 268 -3.26 -11.56 -10.87
N SER A 269 -2.39 -12.23 -11.61
CA SER A 269 -2.76 -13.26 -12.57
C SER A 269 -2.05 -14.60 -12.29
N ASN A 270 -2.39 -15.62 -13.05
CA ASN A 270 -1.52 -16.76 -13.28
C ASN A 270 -0.46 -16.39 -14.34
N GLU A 271 0.47 -17.31 -14.60
CA GLU A 271 1.57 -17.12 -15.56
C GLU A 271 1.10 -16.85 -17.00
N ASP A 272 -0.13 -17.22 -17.35
CA ASP A 272 -0.74 -17.08 -18.68
C ASP A 272 -1.69 -15.87 -18.79
N LEU A 273 -1.66 -14.96 -17.82
CA LEU A 273 -2.57 -13.80 -17.64
C LEU A 273 -4.02 -14.16 -17.32
N SER A 274 -4.37 -15.42 -17.10
CA SER A 274 -5.68 -15.71 -16.52
C SER A 274 -5.78 -15.08 -15.14
N PRO A 275 -6.92 -14.43 -14.79
CA PRO A 275 -7.08 -13.81 -13.48
C PRO A 275 -6.86 -14.81 -12.36
N TYR A 276 -6.09 -14.41 -11.33
CA TYR A 276 -6.03 -15.20 -10.11
C TYR A 276 -7.32 -14.97 -9.32
N LEU A 277 -8.21 -15.96 -9.38
CA LEU A 277 -9.53 -15.90 -8.75
C LEU A 277 -9.56 -16.85 -7.56
N GLU A 278 -9.82 -16.30 -6.36
CA GLU A 278 -9.89 -17.07 -5.13
C GLU A 278 -11.12 -16.66 -4.33
N ASN A 279 -11.95 -17.62 -3.96
CA ASN A 279 -13.20 -17.40 -3.21
C ASN A 279 -14.12 -16.34 -3.87
N GLY A 280 -14.19 -16.34 -5.20
CA GLY A 280 -15.00 -15.39 -5.96
C GLY A 280 -14.42 -13.98 -6.05
N ARG A 281 -13.21 -13.74 -5.55
CA ARG A 281 -12.56 -12.43 -5.53
C ARG A 281 -11.39 -12.35 -6.50
N LEU A 282 -11.29 -11.24 -7.20
CA LEU A 282 -10.11 -10.83 -7.96
C LEU A 282 -9.08 -10.22 -7.02
N TRP A 283 -7.82 -10.26 -7.41
CA TRP A 283 -6.70 -9.74 -6.63
C TRP A 283 -5.89 -8.74 -7.46
N PHE A 284 -5.43 -7.69 -6.83
CA PHE A 284 -4.67 -6.62 -7.49
C PHE A 284 -3.51 -6.18 -6.60
N THR A 285 -2.39 -5.87 -7.24
CA THR A 285 -1.36 -5.02 -6.65
C THR A 285 -1.71 -3.56 -6.90
N PHE A 286 -1.29 -2.67 -6.00
CA PHE A 286 -1.41 -1.23 -6.18
C PHE A 286 -0.36 -0.51 -5.33
N SER A 287 -0.04 0.73 -5.67
CA SER A 287 0.86 1.54 -4.86
C SER A 287 0.10 2.22 -3.75
N CYS A 288 0.43 1.89 -2.48
CA CYS A 288 -0.04 2.60 -1.31
C CYS A 288 0.72 3.92 -1.19
N ARG A 289 0.04 5.04 -1.29
CA ARG A 289 0.66 6.37 -1.22
C ARG A 289 0.05 7.23 -0.14
N GLY A 290 0.91 8.06 0.50
CA GLY A 290 0.46 9.22 1.24
C GLY A 290 0.25 10.41 0.31
N ILE A 291 -0.45 11.41 0.78
CA ILE A 291 -0.52 12.71 0.11
C ILE A 291 0.85 13.35 0.16
N ASP A 292 1.34 13.80 -1.00
CA ASP A 292 2.60 14.53 -1.15
C ASP A 292 3.85 13.84 -0.56
N THR A 293 3.75 12.55 -0.29
CA THR A 293 4.92 11.77 0.11
C THR A 293 5.66 11.30 -1.14
N PRO A 294 6.97 11.43 -1.19
CA PRO A 294 7.77 11.04 -2.34
C PRO A 294 7.85 9.52 -2.53
N GLN A 295 7.34 8.76 -1.57
CA GLN A 295 7.51 7.32 -1.51
C GLN A 295 6.18 6.57 -1.40
N SER A 296 6.21 5.33 -1.85
CA SER A 296 5.09 4.40 -1.82
C SER A 296 5.57 3.04 -1.33
N VAL A 297 4.64 2.14 -1.12
CA VAL A 297 4.91 0.72 -0.85
C VAL A 297 3.92 -0.12 -1.63
N GLN A 298 4.30 -1.33 -2.00
CA GLN A 298 3.42 -2.22 -2.74
C GLN A 298 2.31 -2.74 -1.84
N GLY A 299 1.07 -2.37 -2.14
CA GLY A 299 -0.11 -2.88 -1.50
C GLY A 299 -0.77 -3.99 -2.31
N VAL A 300 -1.62 -4.75 -1.64
CA VAL A 300 -2.49 -5.77 -2.23
C VAL A 300 -3.92 -5.48 -1.84
N LEU A 301 -4.83 -5.54 -2.79
CA LEU A 301 -6.26 -5.50 -2.57
C LEU A 301 -6.95 -6.71 -3.20
N SER A 302 -8.05 -7.15 -2.61
CA SER A 302 -8.99 -8.06 -3.23
C SER A 302 -10.27 -7.32 -3.61
N LEU A 303 -10.96 -7.80 -4.63
CA LEU A 303 -12.21 -7.22 -5.11
C LEU A 303 -13.23 -8.31 -5.37
N ASP A 304 -14.42 -8.19 -4.77
CA ASP A 304 -15.60 -8.92 -5.24
C ASP A 304 -16.16 -8.19 -6.47
N PRO A 305 -16.05 -8.75 -7.68
CA PRO A 305 -16.48 -8.07 -8.90
C PRO A 305 -18.00 -8.03 -9.07
N SER A 306 -18.75 -8.75 -8.25
CA SER A 306 -20.21 -8.76 -8.30
C SER A 306 -20.83 -7.52 -7.64
N VAL A 307 -20.17 -7.03 -6.58
CA VAL A 307 -20.67 -5.90 -5.77
C VAL A 307 -19.65 -4.77 -5.63
N PHE A 308 -18.48 -4.91 -6.24
CA PHE A 308 -17.38 -3.94 -6.19
C PHE A 308 -16.97 -3.58 -4.75
N ASP A 309 -16.79 -4.64 -3.94
CA ASP A 309 -16.28 -4.55 -2.56
C ASP A 309 -14.77 -4.75 -2.52
N PRO A 310 -13.97 -3.68 -2.66
CA PRO A 310 -12.53 -3.76 -2.55
C PRO A 310 -12.11 -3.82 -1.08
N ARG A 311 -11.11 -4.67 -0.78
CA ARG A 311 -10.51 -4.79 0.56
C ARG A 311 -9.00 -4.67 0.47
N PHE A 312 -8.41 -3.94 1.40
CA PHE A 312 -6.97 -3.95 1.59
C PHE A 312 -6.58 -5.26 2.29
N GLU A 313 -5.67 -6.02 1.70
CA GLU A 313 -5.32 -7.36 2.15
C GLU A 313 -3.88 -7.44 2.70
N GLY A 314 -2.98 -6.58 2.24
CA GLY A 314 -1.60 -6.63 2.71
C GLY A 314 -0.65 -5.67 2.02
N MET A 315 0.60 -5.76 2.45
CA MET A 315 1.76 -5.05 1.89
C MET A 315 2.87 -6.02 1.57
N ILE A 316 3.58 -5.75 0.48
CA ILE A 316 4.74 -6.52 0.04
C ILE A 316 5.96 -5.59 0.02
N VAL A 317 7.05 -6.06 0.60
CA VAL A 317 8.38 -5.42 0.50
C VAL A 317 9.38 -6.42 -0.05
N PHE A 318 10.52 -5.93 -0.51
CA PHE A 318 11.49 -6.71 -1.26
C PHE A 318 12.86 -6.68 -0.57
N ASP A 319 13.49 -7.86 -0.45
CA ASP A 319 14.82 -8.02 0.15
C ASP A 319 15.77 -8.71 -0.82
N HIS A 320 16.89 -8.07 -1.13
CA HIS A 320 17.95 -8.66 -1.97
C HIS A 320 18.89 -9.60 -1.17
N GLY A 321 18.54 -9.90 0.08
CA GLY A 321 19.36 -10.74 0.99
C GLY A 321 20.35 -9.94 1.82
N ASP A 322 20.25 -8.61 1.81
CA ASP A 322 21.11 -7.70 2.57
C ASP A 322 20.45 -7.15 3.85
N GLY A 323 19.21 -7.56 4.11
CA GLY A 323 18.42 -7.11 5.26
C GLY A 323 17.88 -5.69 5.14
N LEU A 324 17.88 -5.11 3.93
CA LEU A 324 17.22 -3.87 3.61
C LEU A 324 15.84 -4.17 3.00
N LEU A 325 14.78 -3.88 3.74
CA LEU A 325 13.40 -4.00 3.28
C LEU A 325 13.08 -2.86 2.32
N ARG A 326 12.96 -3.16 1.03
CA ARG A 326 12.72 -2.17 -0.02
C ARG A 326 11.25 -2.00 -0.27
N ASN A 327 10.82 -0.76 -0.30
CA ASN A 327 9.45 -0.37 -0.63
C ASN A 327 9.28 -0.12 -2.14
N ASP A 328 9.81 -0.99 -2.97
CA ASP A 328 9.58 -0.97 -4.41
C ASP A 328 8.10 -1.22 -4.72
N TYR A 329 7.60 -0.73 -5.86
CA TYR A 329 6.18 -0.75 -6.19
C TYR A 329 5.92 -0.73 -7.69
N ALA A 330 4.64 -0.58 -8.10
CA ALA A 330 4.18 -0.70 -9.48
C ALA A 330 4.53 -2.07 -10.08
N SER A 331 4.17 -3.13 -9.35
CA SER A 331 4.53 -4.51 -9.69
C SER A 331 3.46 -5.23 -10.49
N HIS A 332 3.89 -6.23 -11.27
CA HIS A 332 3.06 -7.31 -11.72
C HIS A 332 3.40 -8.57 -10.89
N LEU A 333 2.50 -8.96 -10.01
CA LEU A 333 2.56 -10.20 -9.24
C LEU A 333 1.75 -11.28 -9.93
N PHE A 334 2.30 -12.47 -10.06
CA PHE A 334 1.60 -13.61 -10.65
C PHE A 334 1.97 -14.93 -9.95
N TYR A 335 1.07 -15.91 -10.04
CA TYR A 335 1.31 -17.26 -9.57
C TYR A 335 1.70 -18.14 -10.74
N ASP A 336 2.91 -18.70 -10.70
CA ASP A 336 3.36 -19.70 -11.68
C ASP A 336 2.91 -21.08 -11.22
N ARG A 337 1.88 -21.60 -11.86
CA ARG A 337 1.30 -22.92 -11.54
C ARG A 337 2.26 -24.06 -11.80
N ASN A 338 3.16 -23.93 -12.77
CA ASN A 338 4.15 -24.96 -13.09
C ASN A 338 5.26 -25.02 -12.03
N ALA A 339 5.74 -23.86 -11.60
CA ALA A 339 6.74 -23.74 -10.54
C ALA A 339 6.12 -23.83 -9.13
N LYS A 340 4.80 -23.65 -8.98
CA LYS A 340 4.07 -23.53 -7.71
C LYS A 340 4.64 -22.40 -6.84
N GLU A 341 4.89 -21.27 -7.46
CA GLU A 341 5.62 -20.17 -6.86
C GLU A 341 4.99 -18.83 -7.24
N TRP A 342 4.97 -17.90 -6.29
CA TRP A 342 4.64 -16.51 -6.53
C TRP A 342 5.85 -15.79 -7.11
N ARG A 343 5.64 -15.05 -8.17
CA ARG A 343 6.67 -14.30 -8.88
C ARG A 343 6.22 -12.88 -9.16
N ALA A 344 7.16 -11.96 -9.19
CA ALA A 344 6.85 -10.56 -9.50
C ALA A 344 7.94 -9.90 -10.33
N TYR A 345 7.53 -8.97 -11.17
CA TYR A 345 8.34 -7.91 -11.73
C TYR A 345 7.95 -6.60 -11.08
N VAL A 346 8.91 -5.81 -10.64
CA VAL A 346 8.68 -4.64 -9.80
C VAL A 346 9.56 -3.49 -10.25
N CYS A 347 9.04 -2.26 -10.19
CA CYS A 347 9.87 -1.07 -10.37
C CYS A 347 10.62 -0.75 -9.09
N ASP A 348 11.92 -0.50 -9.17
CA ASP A 348 12.77 -0.20 -8.03
C ASP A 348 12.71 1.28 -7.61
N PHE A 349 11.50 1.78 -7.42
CA PHE A 349 11.24 3.17 -7.06
C PHE A 349 11.49 3.52 -5.59
N GLY A 350 11.70 2.53 -4.75
CA GLY A 350 11.76 2.68 -3.29
C GLY A 350 12.98 3.43 -2.74
N GLY A 351 13.71 4.15 -3.56
CA GLY A 351 14.87 4.97 -3.17
C GLY A 351 16.13 4.15 -2.86
N SER A 352 16.11 2.83 -3.03
CA SER A 352 17.28 1.96 -2.89
C SER A 352 18.25 2.11 -4.06
N ALA A 353 17.77 2.48 -5.25
CA ALA A 353 18.58 2.71 -6.43
C ALA A 353 19.74 3.67 -6.18
N HIS A 354 19.52 4.76 -5.45
CA HIS A 354 20.57 5.72 -5.12
C HIS A 354 21.63 5.15 -4.15
N LYS A 355 21.23 4.30 -3.20
CA LYS A 355 22.19 3.62 -2.30
C LYS A 355 23.07 2.62 -3.06
N GLU A 356 22.53 2.02 -4.11
CA GLU A 356 23.24 1.05 -4.96
C GLU A 356 24.03 1.73 -6.09
N GLY A 357 24.15 3.07 -6.07
CA GLY A 357 24.87 3.84 -7.08
C GLY A 357 24.15 3.94 -8.43
N ARG A 358 22.89 3.51 -8.51
CA ARG A 358 22.07 3.60 -9.72
C ARG A 358 21.44 4.98 -9.83
N THR A 359 21.55 5.58 -10.99
CA THR A 359 21.00 6.92 -11.26
C THR A 359 19.62 6.91 -11.90
N LYS A 360 19.14 5.73 -12.32
CA LYS A 360 17.85 5.55 -12.98
C LYS A 360 17.11 4.36 -12.40
N PRO A 361 15.79 4.47 -12.17
CA PRO A 361 14.96 3.33 -11.82
C PRO A 361 15.04 2.23 -12.88
N GLY A 362 15.01 1.00 -12.42
CA GLY A 362 15.00 -0.19 -13.26
C GLY A 362 13.92 -1.18 -12.81
N LEU A 363 14.08 -2.41 -13.23
CA LEU A 363 13.22 -3.50 -12.83
C LEU A 363 13.97 -4.48 -11.95
N ILE A 364 13.28 -5.05 -10.98
CA ILE A 364 13.71 -6.19 -10.19
C ILE A 364 12.76 -7.35 -10.41
N THR A 365 13.24 -8.57 -10.20
CA THR A 365 12.41 -9.76 -10.06
C THR A 365 12.30 -10.15 -8.61
N ALA A 366 11.16 -10.68 -8.22
CA ALA A 366 10.97 -11.22 -6.88
C ALA A 366 10.20 -12.54 -6.91
N PHE A 367 10.43 -13.40 -5.91
CA PHE A 367 9.75 -14.68 -5.81
C PHE A 367 9.52 -15.09 -4.35
N SER A 368 8.50 -15.94 -4.15
CA SER A 368 8.16 -16.54 -2.85
C SER A 368 7.42 -17.85 -3.04
N SER A 369 7.78 -18.86 -2.26
CA SER A 369 7.00 -20.11 -2.17
C SER A 369 5.76 -19.95 -1.25
N LYS A 370 5.71 -18.89 -0.45
CA LYS A 370 4.56 -18.54 0.39
C LYS A 370 3.73 -17.47 -0.29
N ASP A 371 2.43 -17.50 -0.06
CA ASP A 371 1.50 -16.48 -0.55
C ASP A 371 1.83 -15.10 0.04
N PRO A 372 2.23 -14.11 -0.77
CA PRO A 372 2.62 -12.80 -0.27
C PRO A 372 1.45 -11.80 -0.19
N ARG A 373 0.23 -12.20 -0.54
CA ARG A 373 -0.89 -11.28 -0.72
C ARG A 373 -1.51 -10.77 0.57
N LYS A 374 -1.28 -11.46 1.70
CA LYS A 374 -1.96 -11.17 2.98
C LYS A 374 -0.98 -10.70 4.06
N GLY A 375 -1.39 -9.69 4.81
CA GLY A 375 -0.59 -9.14 5.90
C GLY A 375 0.68 -8.43 5.42
N TYR A 376 1.75 -8.52 6.19
CA TYR A 376 3.05 -7.96 5.82
C TYR A 376 3.97 -9.05 5.30
N SER A 377 4.33 -8.96 4.05
CA SER A 377 5.11 -9.99 3.36
C SER A 377 6.44 -9.46 2.82
N VAL A 378 7.48 -10.28 2.92
CA VAL A 378 8.80 -10.00 2.35
C VAL A 378 9.07 -11.01 1.24
N MET A 379 9.29 -10.53 0.02
CA MET A 379 9.69 -11.38 -1.10
C MET A 379 11.19 -11.27 -1.33
N LYS A 380 11.83 -12.41 -1.62
CA LYS A 380 13.22 -12.42 -2.06
C LYS A 380 13.32 -11.81 -3.45
N ALA A 381 14.19 -10.82 -3.61
CA ALA A 381 14.32 -10.08 -4.85
C ALA A 381 15.74 -10.12 -5.41
N ALA A 382 15.86 -9.85 -6.70
CA ALA A 382 17.13 -9.73 -7.40
C ALA A 382 17.03 -8.68 -8.52
N LEU A 383 18.12 -8.00 -8.76
CA LEU A 383 18.25 -7.11 -9.91
C LEU A 383 18.16 -7.93 -11.21
N ILE A 384 17.46 -7.38 -12.18
CA ILE A 384 17.46 -7.89 -13.54
C ILE A 384 18.76 -7.47 -14.25
N ASP A 385 19.27 -8.34 -15.10
CA ASP A 385 20.28 -7.94 -16.08
C ASP A 385 19.64 -6.93 -17.06
N SER A 386 19.84 -5.65 -16.78
CA SER A 386 19.25 -4.56 -17.58
C SER A 386 20.01 -4.28 -18.90
N SER A 387 21.00 -5.09 -19.26
CA SER A 387 21.77 -4.91 -20.50
C SER A 387 20.93 -4.95 -21.78
N PHE A 388 19.75 -5.53 -21.72
CA PHE A 388 18.79 -5.59 -22.83
C PHE A 388 17.78 -4.43 -22.87
N ILE A 389 17.71 -3.63 -21.79
CA ILE A 389 16.75 -2.53 -21.66
C ILE A 389 17.51 -1.21 -21.55
N ASP A 390 17.51 -0.43 -22.60
CA ASP A 390 18.10 0.91 -22.58
C ASP A 390 17.26 1.85 -21.72
N GLY A 391 17.87 2.45 -20.71
CA GLY A 391 17.30 3.56 -19.98
C GLY A 391 16.39 3.18 -18.80
N HIS A 392 15.48 4.08 -18.48
CA HIS A 392 14.50 3.94 -17.41
C HIS A 392 13.33 3.08 -17.88
N ASN A 393 12.98 2.04 -17.11
CA ASN A 393 11.86 1.16 -17.39
C ASN A 393 10.94 1.06 -16.19
N GLU A 394 9.64 1.09 -16.45
CA GLU A 394 8.61 1.03 -15.42
C GLU A 394 7.39 0.24 -15.90
N ASP A 395 6.45 0.00 -14.99
CA ASP A 395 5.14 -0.60 -15.25
C ASP A 395 5.19 -1.98 -15.95
N PRO A 396 5.96 -2.94 -15.43
CA PRO A 396 6.14 -4.22 -16.10
C PRO A 396 4.84 -5.03 -16.13
N CYS A 397 4.60 -5.72 -17.25
CA CYS A 397 3.61 -6.78 -17.39
C CYS A 397 4.27 -7.99 -18.04
N ILE A 398 4.32 -9.11 -17.35
CA ILE A 398 5.00 -10.33 -17.80
C ILE A 398 4.05 -11.50 -17.83
N PHE A 399 4.20 -12.40 -18.81
CA PHE A 399 3.45 -13.65 -18.86
C PHE A 399 4.16 -14.69 -19.72
N TYR A 400 3.75 -15.94 -19.58
CA TYR A 400 4.16 -17.04 -20.43
C TYR A 400 3.17 -17.20 -21.60
N ASP A 401 3.64 -16.88 -22.80
CA ASP A 401 2.89 -17.06 -24.03
C ASP A 401 3.05 -18.51 -24.51
N SER A 402 2.03 -19.33 -24.28
CA SER A 402 2.04 -20.75 -24.60
C SER A 402 2.05 -21.04 -26.11
N GLU A 403 1.60 -20.11 -26.95
CA GLU A 403 1.58 -20.29 -28.43
C GLU A 403 3.01 -20.29 -28.99
N VAL A 404 3.86 -19.41 -28.45
CA VAL A 404 5.27 -19.30 -28.88
C VAL A 404 6.25 -19.92 -27.89
N LYS A 405 5.76 -20.40 -26.73
CA LYS A 405 6.55 -21.00 -25.64
C LYS A 405 7.67 -20.07 -25.14
N LYS A 406 7.32 -18.81 -24.94
CA LYS A 406 8.24 -17.76 -24.49
C LYS A 406 7.61 -16.94 -23.35
N TRP A 407 8.44 -16.44 -22.48
CA TRP A 407 8.08 -15.37 -21.57
C TRP A 407 8.06 -14.03 -22.34
N ARG A 408 7.00 -13.28 -22.18
CA ARG A 408 6.79 -11.96 -22.79
C ARG A 408 6.74 -10.90 -21.71
N LEU A 409 7.48 -9.81 -21.92
CA LEU A 409 7.52 -8.67 -21.01
C LEU A 409 7.17 -7.41 -21.79
N LEU A 410 6.15 -6.70 -21.34
CA LEU A 410 5.80 -5.35 -21.80
C LEU A 410 6.19 -4.37 -20.69
N THR A 411 6.90 -3.29 -21.05
CA THR A 411 7.27 -2.21 -20.12
C THR A 411 7.02 -0.86 -20.73
N SER A 412 6.79 0.14 -19.86
CA SER A 412 6.99 1.54 -20.22
C SER A 412 8.49 1.85 -20.16
N THR A 413 9.00 2.56 -21.16
CA THR A 413 10.43 2.90 -21.26
C THR A 413 10.61 4.35 -21.72
N PHE A 414 11.63 5.03 -21.21
CA PHE A 414 11.98 6.37 -21.65
C PHE A 414 12.94 6.32 -22.84
N VAL A 415 12.48 6.79 -23.99
CA VAL A 415 13.27 6.88 -25.22
C VAL A 415 13.23 8.32 -25.70
N HIS A 416 14.39 8.96 -25.84
CA HIS A 416 14.53 10.34 -26.32
C HIS A 416 13.61 11.36 -25.61
N GLY A 417 13.48 11.23 -24.27
CA GLY A 417 12.67 12.14 -23.46
C GLY A 417 11.16 11.88 -23.49
N THR A 418 10.72 10.82 -24.15
CA THR A 418 9.32 10.41 -24.21
C THR A 418 9.15 9.06 -23.56
N ILE A 419 8.14 8.92 -22.69
CA ILE A 419 7.77 7.60 -22.16
C ILE A 419 6.96 6.87 -23.24
N THR A 420 7.37 5.66 -23.55
CA THR A 420 6.79 4.81 -24.60
C THR A 420 6.73 3.37 -24.10
N SER A 421 6.28 2.42 -24.92
CA SER A 421 6.17 1.02 -24.54
C SER A 421 6.88 0.10 -25.52
N ARG A 422 7.43 -0.99 -25.00
CA ARG A 422 8.13 -2.04 -25.75
C ARG A 422 7.75 -3.42 -25.28
N THR A 423 7.78 -4.38 -26.21
CA THR A 423 7.61 -5.81 -25.92
C THR A 423 8.95 -6.54 -26.09
N PHE A 424 9.20 -7.42 -25.13
CA PHE A 424 10.39 -8.28 -25.09
C PHE A 424 10.01 -9.74 -24.94
N GLU A 425 10.94 -10.66 -25.26
CA GLU A 425 10.78 -12.09 -25.07
C GLU A 425 12.02 -12.76 -24.46
N SER A 426 11.81 -13.84 -23.74
CA SER A 426 12.87 -14.70 -23.19
C SER A 426 12.40 -16.15 -23.05
N ASP A 427 13.37 -17.07 -22.99
CA ASP A 427 13.11 -18.48 -22.63
C ASP A 427 12.83 -18.67 -21.13
N GLN A 428 13.28 -17.73 -20.30
CA GLN A 428 13.15 -17.80 -18.84
C GLN A 428 12.45 -16.53 -18.32
N TRP A 429 11.64 -16.69 -17.29
CA TRP A 429 10.88 -15.59 -16.71
C TRP A 429 11.76 -14.44 -16.16
N ASN A 430 12.96 -14.74 -15.70
CA ASN A 430 13.96 -13.80 -15.18
C ASN A 430 15.26 -13.82 -16.00
N GLY A 431 15.20 -14.30 -17.25
CA GLY A 431 16.35 -14.44 -18.11
C GLY A 431 16.69 -13.18 -18.90
N LYS A 432 17.55 -13.36 -19.92
CA LYS A 432 17.89 -12.29 -20.86
C LYS A 432 16.78 -12.15 -21.89
N PHE A 433 16.21 -10.97 -21.93
CA PHE A 433 15.15 -10.63 -22.86
C PHE A 433 15.69 -10.06 -24.17
N LYS A 434 14.99 -10.32 -25.28
CA LYS A 434 15.24 -9.75 -26.59
C LYS A 434 14.05 -8.89 -27.00
N ILE A 435 14.30 -7.78 -27.69
CA ILE A 435 13.26 -6.92 -28.22
C ILE A 435 12.45 -7.67 -29.28
N VAL A 436 11.12 -7.64 -29.15
CA VAL A 436 10.18 -8.22 -30.12
C VAL A 436 9.66 -7.15 -31.08
N ALA A 437 9.36 -5.96 -30.57
CA ALA A 437 8.84 -4.88 -31.34
C ALA A 437 9.55 -3.55 -31.00
N PRO A 438 9.69 -2.62 -31.93
CA PRO A 438 10.21 -1.29 -31.64
C PRO A 438 9.28 -0.55 -30.68
N PRO A 439 9.79 0.50 -29.99
CA PRO A 439 8.94 1.30 -29.12
C PRO A 439 7.85 1.99 -29.94
N ILE A 440 6.64 2.06 -29.36
CA ILE A 440 5.57 2.82 -29.99
C ILE A 440 5.90 4.32 -29.99
N LYS A 441 5.33 5.06 -30.93
CA LYS A 441 5.57 6.51 -31.03
C LYS A 441 4.76 7.33 -30.03
N THR A 442 3.72 6.73 -29.47
CA THR A 442 2.78 7.42 -28.60
C THR A 442 3.28 7.44 -27.16
N ASN A 443 3.15 8.58 -26.51
CA ASN A 443 3.43 8.72 -25.09
C ASN A 443 2.44 7.86 -24.27
N SER A 444 2.93 6.83 -23.58
CA SER A 444 2.12 5.84 -22.91
C SER A 444 2.78 5.33 -21.62
N THR A 445 1.95 4.97 -20.64
CA THR A 445 2.37 4.39 -19.37
C THR A 445 1.26 3.47 -18.83
N GLY A 446 1.50 2.79 -17.71
CA GLY A 446 0.51 1.89 -17.14
C GLY A 446 0.24 0.70 -18.06
N THR A 447 1.29 0.13 -18.65
CA THR A 447 1.21 -0.93 -19.64
C THR A 447 0.63 -2.22 -19.06
N SER A 448 -0.24 -2.88 -19.80
CA SER A 448 -0.81 -4.18 -19.45
C SER A 448 -1.00 -5.02 -20.70
N ILE A 449 -0.88 -6.33 -20.60
CA ILE A 449 -1.34 -7.27 -21.62
C ILE A 449 -2.52 -8.03 -21.03
N GLN A 450 -3.57 -8.19 -21.81
CA GLN A 450 -4.76 -8.92 -21.37
C GLN A 450 -5.35 -9.75 -22.51
N ARG A 451 -5.88 -10.92 -22.17
CA ARG A 451 -6.67 -11.71 -23.09
C ARG A 451 -8.11 -11.21 -23.12
N ILE A 452 -8.58 -10.78 -24.29
CA ILE A 452 -9.96 -10.35 -24.53
C ILE A 452 -10.47 -11.17 -25.72
N GLY A 453 -11.58 -11.88 -25.53
CA GLY A 453 -11.95 -12.92 -26.46
C GLY A 453 -10.86 -14.01 -26.50
N ASN A 454 -10.44 -14.39 -27.69
CA ASN A 454 -9.39 -15.39 -27.89
C ASN A 454 -8.00 -14.81 -28.19
N LYS A 455 -7.84 -13.48 -28.10
CA LYS A 455 -6.59 -12.79 -28.49
C LYS A 455 -5.99 -12.01 -27.33
N TYR A 456 -4.69 -11.85 -27.35
CA TYR A 456 -3.99 -10.92 -26.47
C TYR A 456 -3.96 -9.51 -27.09
N TYR A 457 -4.12 -8.53 -26.21
CA TYR A 457 -4.04 -7.11 -26.55
C TYR A 457 -3.11 -6.41 -25.57
N ALA A 458 -2.33 -5.48 -26.04
CA ALA A 458 -1.59 -4.57 -25.19
C ALA A 458 -2.45 -3.32 -24.91
N LEU A 459 -2.58 -2.97 -23.65
CA LEU A 459 -3.41 -1.90 -23.15
C LEU A 459 -2.51 -0.83 -22.53
N MET A 460 -2.76 0.44 -22.83
CA MET A 460 -1.91 1.55 -22.38
C MET A 460 -2.76 2.74 -21.99
N GLY A 461 -2.38 3.35 -20.87
CA GLY A 461 -3.09 4.51 -20.36
C GLY A 461 -2.84 5.76 -21.19
N GLY A 462 -3.91 6.42 -21.57
CA GLY A 462 -3.94 7.75 -22.14
C GLY A 462 -4.55 8.78 -21.20
N LEU A 463 -4.63 10.04 -21.63
CA LEU A 463 -5.31 11.11 -20.92
C LEU A 463 -6.83 10.98 -21.12
N GLY A 464 -7.54 10.40 -20.15
CA GLY A 464 -8.99 10.20 -20.21
C GLY A 464 -9.43 9.04 -21.10
N ASN A 465 -8.54 8.27 -21.66
CA ASN A 465 -8.82 7.13 -22.54
C ASN A 465 -7.90 5.95 -22.27
N LEU A 466 -8.29 4.79 -22.80
CA LEU A 466 -7.51 3.56 -22.80
C LEU A 466 -7.17 3.21 -24.24
N ARG A 467 -5.89 3.18 -24.58
CA ARG A 467 -5.41 2.77 -25.89
C ARG A 467 -5.24 1.29 -25.98
N ILE A 468 -5.70 0.73 -27.08
CA ILE A 468 -5.67 -0.69 -27.37
C ILE A 468 -4.75 -0.93 -28.54
N HIS A 469 -3.80 -1.83 -28.38
CA HIS A 469 -2.80 -2.18 -29.37
C HIS A 469 -2.83 -3.68 -29.64
N ARG A 470 -2.50 -4.04 -30.86
CA ARG A 470 -2.33 -5.43 -31.25
C ARG A 470 -1.08 -6.00 -30.58
N TYR A 471 -1.23 -7.15 -29.96
CA TYR A 471 -0.10 -7.90 -29.43
C TYR A 471 0.42 -8.87 -30.50
N PRO A 472 1.76 -9.12 -30.64
CA PRO A 472 2.86 -8.50 -29.87
C PRO A 472 3.45 -7.24 -30.53
N GLY A 473 3.04 -6.87 -31.73
CA GLY A 473 3.64 -5.83 -32.57
C GLY A 473 3.37 -4.39 -32.12
N LEU A 474 2.42 -4.20 -31.21
CA LEU A 474 2.02 -2.90 -30.64
C LEU A 474 1.45 -1.89 -31.66
N GLU A 475 0.86 -2.35 -32.76
CA GLU A 475 0.08 -1.50 -33.65
C GLU A 475 -1.17 -0.99 -32.93
N GLU A 476 -1.41 0.32 -32.94
CA GLU A 476 -2.59 0.91 -32.33
C GLU A 476 -3.86 0.51 -33.11
N LEU A 477 -4.85 -0.03 -32.40
CA LEU A 477 -6.13 -0.44 -32.95
C LEU A 477 -7.21 0.61 -32.72
N GLY A 478 -7.11 1.37 -31.64
CA GLY A 478 -8.07 2.38 -31.27
C GLY A 478 -8.02 2.76 -29.79
N GLU A 479 -9.02 3.53 -29.40
CA GLU A 479 -9.16 4.05 -28.05
C GLU A 479 -10.53 3.71 -27.46
N LEU A 480 -10.55 3.32 -26.19
CA LEU A 480 -11.74 3.20 -25.38
C LEU A 480 -11.84 4.42 -24.47
N LYS A 481 -12.84 5.25 -24.68
CA LYS A 481 -13.11 6.40 -23.79
C LYS A 481 -13.85 5.93 -22.54
N LEU A 482 -13.36 6.41 -21.39
CA LEU A 482 -13.94 6.09 -20.09
C LEU A 482 -14.54 7.35 -19.48
N ASN A 483 -15.77 7.20 -18.96
CA ASN A 483 -16.43 8.27 -18.24
C ASN A 483 -15.80 8.45 -16.85
N LEU A 484 -14.77 9.29 -16.74
CA LEU A 484 -14.19 9.72 -15.49
C LEU A 484 -15.03 10.82 -14.84
N GLN A 485 -15.00 10.87 -13.53
CA GLN A 485 -15.76 11.86 -12.76
C GLN A 485 -15.33 13.28 -13.09
N PRO A 486 -16.23 14.20 -13.45
CA PRO A 486 -15.88 15.54 -13.89
C PRO A 486 -15.60 16.53 -12.74
N HIS A 487 -15.25 16.08 -11.56
CA HIS A 487 -14.95 16.97 -10.42
C HIS A 487 -13.64 17.75 -10.57
N TRP A 488 -12.88 17.46 -11.61
CA TRP A 488 -11.55 17.99 -11.82
C TRP A 488 -11.58 18.92 -13.02
N PRO A 489 -11.11 20.17 -12.88
CA PRO A 489 -11.17 21.17 -13.96
C PRO A 489 -10.20 20.86 -15.11
N LYS A 490 -9.38 19.83 -14.99
CA LYS A 490 -8.48 19.37 -16.04
C LYS A 490 -8.67 17.87 -16.25
N PRO A 491 -8.40 17.36 -17.46
CA PRO A 491 -8.35 15.91 -17.66
C PRO A 491 -7.48 15.33 -16.59
N ALA A 492 -8.04 14.43 -15.83
CA ALA A 492 -7.32 13.66 -14.87
C ALA A 492 -6.13 13.00 -15.55
N GLY A 493 -5.09 12.73 -14.83
CA GLY A 493 -3.89 12.13 -15.36
C GLY A 493 -4.15 10.82 -16.12
N ARG A 494 -3.12 10.08 -16.39
CA ARG A 494 -3.22 8.87 -17.20
C ARG A 494 -4.04 7.79 -16.53
N ILE A 495 -4.89 7.14 -17.32
CA ILE A 495 -5.68 5.99 -16.91
C ILE A 495 -4.77 4.77 -16.82
N TRP A 496 -4.93 3.96 -15.80
CA TRP A 496 -4.34 2.63 -15.71
C TRP A 496 -5.31 1.57 -16.19
N ALA A 497 -4.80 0.66 -17.03
CA ALA A 497 -5.61 -0.26 -17.77
C ALA A 497 -5.55 -1.67 -17.17
N SER A 498 -6.53 -2.02 -16.35
CA SER A 498 -6.74 -3.39 -15.89
C SER A 498 -8.11 -3.86 -16.34
N VAL A 499 -8.21 -4.32 -17.58
CA VAL A 499 -9.39 -5.03 -18.11
C VAL A 499 -9.28 -6.49 -17.72
N VAL A 500 -10.31 -7.02 -17.09
CA VAL A 500 -10.31 -8.38 -16.52
C VAL A 500 -11.48 -9.17 -17.07
N PRO A 501 -11.24 -10.28 -17.79
CA PRO A 501 -12.30 -11.21 -18.16
C PRO A 501 -12.77 -11.99 -16.94
N LEU A 502 -14.08 -12.24 -16.84
CA LEU A 502 -14.69 -13.02 -15.78
C LEU A 502 -15.37 -14.29 -16.32
N PRO A 503 -15.38 -15.38 -15.54
CA PRO A 503 -16.14 -16.59 -15.86
C PRO A 503 -17.65 -16.28 -15.93
N GLU A 504 -18.41 -17.26 -16.39
CA GLU A 504 -19.87 -17.22 -16.28
C GLU A 504 -20.33 -17.19 -14.83
N GLY A 505 -21.49 -16.57 -14.59
CA GLY A 505 -22.08 -16.42 -13.27
C GLY A 505 -21.82 -15.07 -12.61
N TYR A 506 -20.89 -14.26 -13.12
CA TYR A 506 -20.74 -12.88 -12.70
C TYR A 506 -21.68 -11.94 -13.47
N PRO A 507 -22.08 -10.78 -12.87
CA PRO A 507 -22.97 -9.81 -13.53
C PRO A 507 -22.41 -9.25 -14.84
N TYR A 508 -21.07 -9.19 -14.94
CA TYR A 508 -20.36 -8.70 -16.13
C TYR A 508 -19.35 -9.73 -16.62
N ARG A 509 -19.18 -9.79 -17.91
CA ARG A 509 -18.17 -10.66 -18.56
C ARG A 509 -16.78 -10.03 -18.55
N TYR A 510 -16.73 -8.70 -18.47
CA TYR A 510 -15.51 -7.93 -18.32
C TYR A 510 -15.70 -6.87 -17.25
N VAL A 511 -14.72 -6.73 -16.39
CA VAL A 511 -14.60 -5.57 -15.50
C VAL A 511 -13.32 -4.81 -15.80
N LEU A 512 -13.36 -3.51 -15.56
CA LEU A 512 -12.20 -2.66 -15.72
C LEU A 512 -11.99 -1.88 -14.44
N LEU A 513 -10.78 -1.96 -13.93
CA LEU A 513 -10.32 -1.13 -12.83
C LEU A 513 -9.32 -0.12 -13.36
N THR A 514 -9.51 1.12 -13.00
CA THR A 514 -8.57 2.18 -13.30
C THR A 514 -8.51 3.18 -12.16
N MET A 515 -7.66 4.15 -12.28
CA MET A 515 -7.52 5.25 -11.33
C MET A 515 -7.40 6.56 -12.06
N ASP A 516 -7.61 7.64 -11.34
CA ASP A 516 -7.54 9.00 -11.82
C ASP A 516 -6.49 9.79 -11.03
N ARG A 517 -5.77 10.69 -11.67
CA ARG A 517 -4.72 11.54 -11.10
C ARG A 517 -4.75 12.93 -11.68
N PRO A 518 -4.47 13.94 -10.88
CA PRO A 518 -4.56 14.11 -9.43
C PRO A 518 -6.01 14.33 -9.04
N ASN A 519 -6.50 13.66 -8.03
CA ASN A 519 -7.92 13.73 -7.73
C ASN A 519 -8.24 13.84 -6.23
N PHE A 520 -7.41 14.47 -5.44
CA PHE A 520 -7.72 14.76 -4.05
C PHE A 520 -8.17 16.22 -3.88
N PRO A 521 -9.39 16.47 -3.38
CA PRO A 521 -9.92 17.83 -3.20
C PRO A 521 -9.00 18.71 -2.35
N GLY A 522 -8.73 19.92 -2.82
CA GLY A 522 -7.89 20.89 -2.10
C GLY A 522 -6.40 20.72 -2.30
N ILE A 523 -5.94 19.73 -3.05
CA ILE A 523 -4.53 19.57 -3.41
C ILE A 523 -4.30 20.07 -4.82
N THR A 524 -3.45 21.06 -4.96
CA THR A 524 -3.15 21.72 -6.23
C THR A 524 -1.91 21.17 -6.93
N VAL A 525 -1.09 20.41 -6.21
CA VAL A 525 0.14 19.84 -6.75
C VAL A 525 -0.18 18.52 -7.44
N ALA A 526 0.06 18.46 -8.74
CA ALA A 526 0.00 17.21 -9.48
C ALA A 526 1.15 16.33 -9.05
N ASN A 527 0.90 15.41 -8.14
CA ASN A 527 1.82 14.32 -7.91
C ASN A 527 1.15 12.96 -8.18
N TRP A 528 1.96 11.91 -8.24
CA TRP A 528 1.53 10.58 -8.64
C TRP A 528 0.69 9.85 -7.57
N SER A 529 0.21 10.53 -6.53
CA SER A 529 -0.21 9.96 -5.26
C SER A 529 -1.72 9.87 -5.02
N TYR A 530 -2.58 10.34 -5.92
CA TYR A 530 -3.96 10.65 -5.54
C TYR A 530 -5.04 9.95 -6.37
N GLY A 531 -4.83 8.68 -6.67
CA GLY A 531 -5.83 7.92 -7.41
C GLY A 531 -7.12 7.69 -6.61
N ALA A 532 -8.28 7.97 -7.19
CA ALA A 532 -9.49 7.22 -6.86
C ALA A 532 -9.57 6.01 -7.77
N LEU A 533 -10.11 4.91 -7.26
CA LEU A 533 -10.34 3.69 -8.02
C LEU A 533 -11.72 3.77 -8.67
N TYR A 534 -11.74 3.60 -9.99
CA TYR A 534 -12.95 3.58 -10.81
C TYR A 534 -13.22 2.16 -11.27
N PHE A 535 -14.46 1.72 -11.13
CA PHE A 535 -14.91 0.38 -11.45
C PHE A 535 -15.92 0.44 -12.57
N TYR A 536 -15.69 -0.35 -13.60
CA TYR A 536 -16.55 -0.45 -14.78
C TYR A 536 -16.88 -1.91 -15.06
N GLY A 537 -18.07 -2.14 -15.63
CA GLY A 537 -18.50 -3.44 -16.13
C GLY A 537 -18.91 -3.34 -17.59
N ALA A 538 -18.72 -4.41 -18.34
CA ALA A 538 -19.17 -4.55 -19.72
C ALA A 538 -19.56 -5.99 -20.04
N ASN A 539 -20.57 -6.11 -20.90
CA ASN A 539 -20.97 -7.36 -21.53
C ASN A 539 -20.84 -7.24 -23.06
N PRO A 540 -20.36 -8.27 -23.76
CA PRO A 540 -20.21 -8.22 -25.22
C PRO A 540 -21.52 -8.00 -25.96
N ASP A 541 -22.64 -8.38 -25.35
CA ASP A 541 -23.97 -8.32 -25.96
C ASP A 541 -24.66 -6.94 -25.77
N ASP A 542 -24.10 -6.05 -24.97
CA ASP A 542 -24.68 -4.71 -24.70
C ASP A 542 -24.41 -3.70 -25.85
N ILE A 543 -23.98 -4.15 -27.01
CA ILE A 543 -23.58 -3.30 -28.16
C ILE A 543 -24.75 -2.46 -28.71
N SER A 544 -26.01 -2.71 -28.29
CA SER A 544 -27.15 -2.32 -29.13
C SER A 544 -27.87 -1.01 -28.82
N SER A 545 -27.49 -0.19 -27.84
CA SER A 545 -28.42 0.94 -27.58
C SER A 545 -27.86 2.26 -27.06
N GLN A 546 -26.57 2.48 -26.99
CA GLN A 546 -26.09 3.77 -26.47
C GLN A 546 -25.12 4.50 -27.43
N LYS A 547 -25.67 5.02 -28.53
CA LYS A 547 -25.18 6.31 -29.03
C LYS A 547 -25.66 7.35 -28.02
N TYR A 548 -24.84 7.67 -27.04
CA TYR A 548 -25.03 8.89 -26.25
C TYR A 548 -24.64 10.06 -27.12
N GLU A 549 -25.62 10.80 -27.61
CA GLU A 549 -25.44 12.18 -28.02
C GLU A 549 -25.19 13.00 -26.76
N PHE A 550 -24.03 13.68 -26.71
CA PHE A 550 -23.68 14.67 -25.70
C PHE A 550 -23.96 16.06 -26.23
#